data_94c83dc83f9831182b8c66a35f08425d
#
_entry.id   94c83dc83f9831182b8c66a35f08425d
#
_cell.length_a   1.000
_cell.length_b   1.000
_cell.length_c   1.000
_cell.angle_alpha   90.00
_cell.angle_beta   90.00
_cell.angle_gamma   90.00
#
_symmetry.space_group_name_H-M   'P 1'
#
loop_
_entity.id
_entity.type
_entity.pdbx_description
1 polymer ?
#
loop_
_entity_poly.entity_id
_entity_poly.type
_entity_poly.pdbx_seq_one_letter_code
_entity_poly.pdbx_strand_id
1 'polypeptide(L)'
;MLAEERREVLLRLIERRGSVKVTDVAEEMGVSAVTVRQDVRDLAGRGLVVRVHGGAMSPGAARAADVAGPAAARPAAGQGDVLGLIVPPGGYYYPEIIRGVQDAARAHGVRVVLAVSGETLTDNQEQVRRLIAAGVDGLLLMPRAGLEPAEVAEEWLAGLDVPVVLVDRRVGGQAGRLERVASDHAHGAGLAVRHLAGLGHGRIALVARAESPNTPLIREGYAAACRALGLPEGPEYAIEPADGAAPAEWFEEFVEVVEAGGVRAALVHNDLDAVALIGFLQARGLRVPEDLAIVTYDDEVAELGDVPLTAVAPPKRAVGAWAVDLMRRRIGEPAAPLAELLLRPELRVRDSCGASSVPRGRG
;
A
#
# COMPACT_ATOMS: atom_id res chain seq x y z
N MET A 1 -34.05 -22.72 -5.84
CA MET A 1 -32.86 -23.00 -6.69
C MET A 1 -31.67 -23.35 -5.79
N LEU A 2 -31.12 -24.53 -5.97
CA LEU A 2 -29.96 -24.97 -5.20
C LEU A 2 -28.72 -24.14 -5.55
N ALA A 3 -27.75 -24.09 -4.64
CA ALA A 3 -26.53 -23.23 -4.84
C ALA A 3 -25.75 -23.61 -6.12
N GLU A 4 -25.65 -24.90 -6.42
CA GLU A 4 -24.93 -25.39 -7.61
C GLU A 4 -25.66 -25.01 -8.91
N GLU A 5 -26.97 -25.22 -8.96
CA GLU A 5 -27.80 -24.80 -10.12
C GLU A 5 -27.70 -23.29 -10.36
N ARG A 6 -27.67 -22.50 -9.29
CA ARG A 6 -27.55 -21.05 -9.38
C ARG A 6 -26.20 -20.63 -9.95
N ARG A 7 -25.11 -21.28 -9.52
CA ARG A 7 -23.76 -21.03 -10.06
C ARG A 7 -23.64 -21.40 -11.54
N GLU A 8 -24.26 -22.49 -11.96
CA GLU A 8 -24.34 -22.88 -13.38
C GLU A 8 -25.09 -21.84 -14.23
N VAL A 9 -26.23 -21.35 -13.75
CA VAL A 9 -26.97 -20.30 -14.43
C VAL A 9 -26.16 -19.02 -14.52
N LEU A 10 -25.50 -18.62 -13.43
CA LEU A 10 -24.63 -17.46 -13.38
C LEU A 10 -23.45 -17.59 -14.36
N LEU A 11 -22.81 -18.75 -14.42
CA LEU A 11 -21.70 -19.00 -15.33
C LEU A 11 -22.15 -18.90 -16.80
N ARG A 12 -23.29 -19.51 -17.16
CA ARG A 12 -23.90 -19.41 -18.50
C ARG A 12 -24.27 -17.97 -18.88
N LEU A 13 -24.74 -17.17 -17.93
CA LEU A 13 -25.01 -15.74 -18.15
C LEU A 13 -23.73 -14.96 -18.45
N ILE A 14 -22.67 -15.22 -17.68
CA ILE A 14 -21.35 -14.60 -17.87
C ILE A 14 -20.75 -15.01 -19.22
N GLU A 15 -20.81 -16.28 -19.59
CA GLU A 15 -20.32 -16.78 -20.89
C GLU A 15 -21.05 -16.14 -22.08
N ARG A 16 -22.37 -16.03 -22.00
CA ARG A 16 -23.18 -15.43 -23.10
C ARG A 16 -23.03 -13.93 -23.23
N ARG A 17 -22.92 -13.20 -22.11
CA ARG A 17 -22.89 -11.73 -22.08
C ARG A 17 -21.47 -11.17 -22.00
N GLY A 18 -20.48 -12.03 -21.81
CA GLY A 18 -19.07 -11.62 -21.57
C GLY A 18 -18.86 -11.05 -20.17
N SER A 19 -19.79 -10.25 -19.66
CA SER A 19 -19.77 -9.68 -18.30
C SER A 19 -21.18 -9.47 -17.76
N VAL A 20 -21.31 -9.45 -16.42
CA VAL A 20 -22.58 -9.19 -15.73
C VAL A 20 -22.37 -8.31 -14.50
N LYS A 21 -23.37 -7.50 -14.15
CA LYS A 21 -23.41 -6.78 -12.86
C LYS A 21 -24.12 -7.63 -11.81
N VAL A 22 -23.61 -7.60 -10.58
CA VAL A 22 -24.21 -8.35 -9.46
C VAL A 22 -25.66 -7.95 -9.19
N THR A 23 -25.98 -6.66 -9.31
CA THR A 23 -27.34 -6.13 -9.10
C THR A 23 -28.33 -6.69 -10.10
N ASP A 24 -27.96 -6.68 -11.38
CA ASP A 24 -28.83 -7.09 -12.48
C ASP A 24 -29.12 -8.60 -12.42
N VAL A 25 -28.06 -9.39 -12.12
CA VAL A 25 -28.18 -10.83 -11.93
C VAL A 25 -29.02 -11.19 -10.69
N ALA A 26 -28.85 -10.44 -9.60
CA ALA A 26 -29.64 -10.64 -8.38
C ALA A 26 -31.14 -10.46 -8.64
N GLU A 27 -31.49 -9.44 -9.41
CA GLU A 27 -32.85 -9.15 -9.83
C GLU A 27 -33.39 -10.24 -10.80
N GLU A 28 -32.62 -10.58 -11.84
CA GLU A 28 -32.98 -11.60 -12.84
C GLU A 28 -33.20 -13.00 -12.24
N MET A 29 -32.41 -13.35 -11.22
CA MET A 29 -32.48 -14.65 -10.55
C MET A 29 -33.36 -14.67 -9.31
N GLY A 30 -33.90 -13.52 -8.88
CA GLY A 30 -34.76 -13.42 -7.70
C GLY A 30 -34.03 -13.73 -6.39
N VAL A 31 -32.74 -13.42 -6.29
CA VAL A 31 -31.89 -13.66 -5.10
C VAL A 31 -31.24 -12.38 -4.60
N SER A 32 -30.67 -12.41 -3.38
CA SER A 32 -30.00 -11.23 -2.86
C SER A 32 -28.67 -10.96 -3.58
N ALA A 33 -28.28 -9.68 -3.68
CA ALA A 33 -26.97 -9.30 -4.21
C ALA A 33 -25.81 -9.89 -3.38
N VAL A 34 -26.02 -10.16 -2.09
CA VAL A 34 -25.06 -10.83 -1.22
C VAL A 34 -24.84 -12.28 -1.67
N THR A 35 -25.93 -12.99 -2.01
CA THR A 35 -25.88 -14.37 -2.52
C THR A 35 -25.12 -14.44 -3.83
N VAL A 36 -25.40 -13.52 -4.77
CA VAL A 36 -24.68 -13.45 -6.06
C VAL A 36 -23.20 -13.13 -5.87
N ARG A 37 -22.85 -12.22 -4.94
CA ARG A 37 -21.45 -11.92 -4.63
C ARG A 37 -20.70 -13.13 -4.06
N GLN A 38 -21.39 -13.98 -3.29
CA GLN A 38 -20.79 -15.22 -2.78
C GLN A 38 -20.58 -16.22 -3.91
N ASP A 39 -21.56 -16.42 -4.78
CA ASP A 39 -21.44 -17.31 -5.93
C ASP A 39 -20.33 -16.86 -6.90
N VAL A 40 -20.21 -15.55 -7.15
CA VAL A 40 -19.11 -14.96 -7.93
C VAL A 40 -17.74 -15.23 -7.27
N ARG A 41 -17.64 -15.15 -5.94
CA ARG A 41 -16.39 -15.48 -5.23
C ARG A 41 -16.01 -16.95 -5.40
N ASP A 42 -16.98 -17.84 -5.24
CA ASP A 42 -16.75 -19.28 -5.36
C ASP A 42 -16.33 -19.67 -6.80
N LEU A 43 -16.98 -19.08 -7.82
CA LEU A 43 -16.61 -19.28 -9.23
C LEU A 43 -15.24 -18.70 -9.57
N ALA A 44 -14.91 -17.54 -9.00
CA ALA A 44 -13.59 -16.91 -9.19
C ALA A 44 -12.48 -17.70 -8.51
N GLY A 45 -12.72 -18.24 -7.30
CA GLY A 45 -11.78 -19.14 -6.62
C GLY A 45 -11.49 -20.43 -7.40
N ARG A 46 -12.43 -20.85 -8.28
CA ARG A 46 -12.28 -22.00 -9.21
C ARG A 46 -11.71 -21.58 -10.57
N GLY A 47 -11.37 -20.30 -10.78
CA GLY A 47 -10.84 -19.77 -12.05
C GLY A 47 -11.82 -19.70 -13.21
N LEU A 48 -13.14 -19.89 -12.95
CA LEU A 48 -14.18 -19.94 -13.97
C LEU A 48 -14.68 -18.56 -14.40
N VAL A 49 -14.49 -17.54 -13.57
CA VAL A 49 -14.82 -16.14 -13.86
C VAL A 49 -13.77 -15.21 -13.28
N VAL A 50 -13.67 -13.98 -13.82
CA VAL A 50 -12.85 -12.90 -13.29
C VAL A 50 -13.75 -11.87 -12.61
N ARG A 51 -13.44 -11.50 -11.36
CA ARG A 51 -14.18 -10.47 -10.62
C ARG A 51 -13.81 -9.08 -11.12
N VAL A 52 -14.85 -8.26 -11.33
CA VAL A 52 -14.70 -6.83 -11.65
C VAL A 52 -15.51 -5.99 -10.67
N HIS A 53 -15.29 -4.67 -10.69
CA HIS A 53 -16.01 -3.78 -9.79
C HIS A 53 -17.52 -3.84 -10.05
N GLY A 54 -18.27 -4.32 -9.05
CA GLY A 54 -19.72 -4.49 -9.13
C GLY A 54 -20.22 -5.70 -9.94
N GLY A 55 -19.32 -6.60 -10.44
CA GLY A 55 -19.74 -7.71 -11.31
C GLY A 55 -18.73 -8.83 -11.47
N ALA A 56 -18.94 -9.61 -12.52
CA ALA A 56 -18.05 -10.67 -12.97
C ALA A 56 -18.01 -10.75 -14.50
N MET A 57 -16.91 -11.25 -15.07
CA MET A 57 -16.75 -11.48 -16.51
C MET A 57 -16.12 -12.84 -16.79
N SER A 58 -16.30 -13.34 -18.01
CA SER A 58 -15.65 -14.57 -18.43
C SER A 58 -14.14 -14.37 -18.58
N PRO A 59 -13.30 -15.40 -18.34
CA PRO A 59 -11.84 -15.30 -18.54
C PRO A 59 -11.48 -14.92 -19.98
N GLY A 60 -12.29 -15.32 -20.97
CA GLY A 60 -12.12 -14.93 -22.37
C GLY A 60 -12.43 -13.43 -22.60
N ALA A 61 -13.50 -12.92 -22.00
CA ALA A 61 -13.85 -11.50 -22.07
C ALA A 61 -12.85 -10.64 -21.27
N ALA A 62 -12.32 -11.14 -20.15
CA ALA A 62 -11.26 -10.47 -19.41
C ALA A 62 -9.99 -10.36 -20.25
N ARG A 63 -9.57 -11.44 -20.91
CA ARG A 63 -8.45 -11.43 -21.87
C ARG A 63 -8.73 -10.57 -23.09
N ALA A 64 -9.96 -10.56 -23.61
CA ALA A 64 -10.36 -9.72 -24.74
C ALA A 64 -10.46 -8.24 -24.32
N ALA A 65 -10.89 -7.95 -23.10
CA ALA A 65 -10.85 -6.60 -22.53
C ALA A 65 -9.42 -6.13 -22.26
N ASP A 66 -8.52 -7.05 -21.87
CA ASP A 66 -7.08 -6.80 -21.79
C ASP A 66 -6.44 -6.59 -23.17
N VAL A 67 -6.95 -7.27 -24.21
CA VAL A 67 -6.47 -7.13 -25.60
C VAL A 67 -7.19 -5.99 -26.34
N ALA A 68 -8.47 -5.74 -26.02
CA ALA A 68 -9.28 -4.64 -26.48
C ALA A 68 -9.36 -3.54 -25.40
N GLY A 69 -8.22 -3.19 -24.80
CA GLY A 69 -8.11 -1.87 -24.18
C GLY A 69 -8.60 -0.87 -25.22
N PRO A 70 -9.46 0.13 -24.88
CA PRO A 70 -9.98 1.02 -25.90
C PRO A 70 -8.80 1.55 -26.69
N ALA A 71 -8.78 1.28 -28.00
CA ALA A 71 -8.00 2.06 -28.92
C ALA A 71 -8.54 3.49 -28.75
N ALA A 72 -8.01 4.18 -27.75
CA ALA A 72 -8.30 5.57 -27.51
C ALA A 72 -7.73 6.27 -28.72
N ALA A 73 -8.62 6.60 -29.67
CA ALA A 73 -8.32 7.61 -30.65
C ALA A 73 -7.64 8.74 -29.89
N ARG A 74 -6.45 9.16 -30.34
CA ARG A 74 -5.74 10.32 -29.80
C ARG A 74 -6.78 11.42 -29.59
N PRO A 75 -6.97 11.95 -28.41
CA PRO A 75 -7.96 12.98 -28.19
C PRO A 75 -7.66 14.14 -29.11
N ALA A 76 -8.69 14.67 -29.77
CA ALA A 76 -8.59 15.89 -30.56
C ALA A 76 -7.95 16.98 -29.70
N ALA A 77 -7.06 17.78 -30.26
CA ALA A 77 -6.38 18.88 -29.59
C ALA A 77 -7.40 19.73 -28.81
N GLY A 78 -7.32 19.68 -27.45
CA GLY A 78 -8.26 20.37 -26.55
C GLY A 78 -8.76 19.54 -25.36
N GLN A 79 -8.48 18.24 -25.27
CA GLN A 79 -8.71 17.45 -24.06
C GLN A 79 -7.41 17.41 -23.25
N GLY A 80 -7.52 17.66 -21.92
CA GLY A 80 -6.38 17.69 -20.99
C GLY A 80 -5.54 16.40 -20.99
N ASP A 81 -4.37 16.46 -20.39
CA ASP A 81 -3.39 15.37 -20.32
C ASP A 81 -4.00 14.05 -19.86
N VAL A 82 -3.43 12.94 -20.30
CA VAL A 82 -3.79 11.57 -19.90
C VAL A 82 -2.61 10.93 -19.18
N LEU A 83 -2.78 10.60 -17.91
CA LEU A 83 -1.74 9.93 -17.12
C LEU A 83 -2.03 8.44 -16.96
N GLY A 84 -1.02 7.61 -17.16
CA GLY A 84 -1.05 6.22 -16.76
C GLY A 84 -0.65 6.11 -15.28
N LEU A 85 -1.42 5.38 -14.49
CA LEU A 85 -1.10 5.07 -13.08
C LEU A 85 -0.95 3.56 -12.94
N ILE A 86 0.26 3.11 -12.61
CA ILE A 86 0.55 1.68 -12.36
C ILE A 86 0.76 1.48 -10.87
N VAL A 87 -0.06 0.59 -10.27
CA VAL A 87 -0.05 0.28 -8.84
C VAL A 87 0.20 -1.19 -8.60
N PRO A 88 0.88 -1.58 -7.51
CA PRO A 88 0.98 -2.98 -7.11
C PRO A 88 -0.39 -3.58 -6.77
N PRO A 89 -0.57 -4.91 -6.90
CA PRO A 89 -1.75 -5.57 -6.37
C PRO A 89 -1.80 -5.40 -4.84
N GLY A 90 -2.99 -5.25 -4.29
CA GLY A 90 -3.22 -5.10 -2.85
C GLY A 90 -4.16 -3.94 -2.52
N GLY A 91 -4.91 -4.10 -1.42
CA GLY A 91 -5.99 -3.18 -1.03
C GLY A 91 -5.71 -2.40 0.25
N TYR A 92 -4.53 -2.57 0.86
CA TYR A 92 -4.25 -2.00 2.18
C TYR A 92 -3.71 -0.56 2.10
N TYR A 93 -2.53 -0.34 1.56
CA TYR A 93 -1.81 0.94 1.63
C TYR A 93 -2.12 1.91 0.47
N TYR A 94 -2.33 1.38 -0.74
CA TYR A 94 -2.41 2.20 -1.97
C TYR A 94 -3.72 2.95 -2.21
N PRO A 95 -4.89 2.55 -1.67
CA PRO A 95 -6.15 3.22 -1.97
C PRO A 95 -6.14 4.73 -1.71
N GLU A 96 -5.50 5.20 -0.63
CA GLU A 96 -5.42 6.63 -0.32
C GLU A 96 -4.49 7.40 -1.28
N ILE A 97 -3.39 6.77 -1.74
CA ILE A 97 -2.53 7.36 -2.77
C ILE A 97 -3.30 7.48 -4.09
N ILE A 98 -4.01 6.42 -4.50
CA ILE A 98 -4.84 6.41 -5.71
C ILE A 98 -5.91 7.51 -5.64
N ARG A 99 -6.57 7.67 -4.50
CA ARG A 99 -7.55 8.75 -4.29
C ARG A 99 -6.90 10.14 -4.44
N GLY A 100 -5.71 10.33 -3.87
CA GLY A 100 -4.95 11.56 -4.03
C GLY A 100 -4.63 11.88 -5.49
N VAL A 101 -4.19 10.88 -6.25
CA VAL A 101 -3.96 11.01 -7.70
C VAL A 101 -5.25 11.38 -8.43
N GLN A 102 -6.37 10.67 -8.14
CA GLN A 102 -7.65 10.91 -8.81
C GLN A 102 -8.22 12.31 -8.51
N ASP A 103 -8.13 12.76 -7.26
CA ASP A 103 -8.63 14.08 -6.87
C ASP A 103 -7.83 15.21 -7.51
N ALA A 104 -6.50 15.12 -7.49
CA ALA A 104 -5.63 16.11 -8.11
C ALA A 104 -5.81 16.11 -9.64
N ALA A 105 -5.85 14.95 -10.26
CA ALA A 105 -6.09 14.83 -11.70
C ALA A 105 -7.43 15.46 -12.09
N ARG A 106 -8.50 15.20 -11.35
CA ARG A 106 -9.82 15.80 -11.57
C ARG A 106 -9.79 17.33 -11.44
N ALA A 107 -9.09 17.84 -10.42
CA ALA A 107 -8.96 19.29 -10.20
C ALA A 107 -8.25 20.00 -11.36
N HIS A 108 -7.35 19.30 -12.05
CA HIS A 108 -6.59 19.83 -13.18
C HIS A 108 -7.17 19.45 -14.57
N GLY A 109 -8.30 18.76 -14.64
CA GLY A 109 -8.88 18.30 -15.91
C GLY A 109 -8.04 17.20 -16.59
N VAL A 110 -7.20 16.49 -15.83
CA VAL A 110 -6.35 15.38 -16.29
C VAL A 110 -7.12 14.07 -16.17
N ARG A 111 -7.00 13.20 -17.14
CA ARG A 111 -7.55 11.84 -17.09
C ARG A 111 -6.52 10.86 -16.55
N VAL A 112 -6.94 9.87 -15.78
CA VAL A 112 -6.08 8.82 -15.25
C VAL A 112 -6.55 7.46 -15.75
N VAL A 113 -5.62 6.70 -16.33
CA VAL A 113 -5.80 5.30 -16.72
C VAL A 113 -5.06 4.44 -15.70
N LEU A 114 -5.81 3.65 -14.93
CA LEU A 114 -5.25 2.80 -13.89
C LEU A 114 -4.90 1.41 -14.46
N ALA A 115 -3.71 0.94 -14.17
CA ALA A 115 -3.27 -0.43 -14.41
C ALA A 115 -2.69 -1.03 -13.12
N VAL A 116 -2.79 -2.36 -12.98
CA VAL A 116 -2.18 -3.09 -11.86
C VAL A 116 -0.89 -3.73 -12.36
N SER A 117 0.20 -3.58 -11.63
CA SER A 117 1.49 -4.17 -11.97
C SER A 117 1.43 -5.70 -11.92
N GLY A 118 2.18 -6.35 -12.82
CA GLY A 118 2.36 -7.79 -12.82
C GLY A 118 3.35 -8.27 -11.76
N GLU A 119 3.57 -9.58 -11.75
CA GLU A 119 4.49 -10.20 -10.79
C GLU A 119 5.95 -10.13 -11.25
N THR A 120 6.17 -10.07 -12.55
CA THR A 120 7.52 -10.05 -13.14
C THR A 120 7.86 -8.68 -13.76
N LEU A 121 9.16 -8.43 -13.99
CA LEU A 121 9.61 -7.25 -14.72
C LEU A 121 8.99 -7.20 -16.13
N THR A 122 8.91 -8.34 -16.83
CA THR A 122 8.33 -8.43 -18.16
C THR A 122 6.86 -8.02 -18.18
N ASP A 123 6.06 -8.46 -17.18
CA ASP A 123 4.65 -8.08 -17.06
C ASP A 123 4.51 -6.57 -16.86
N ASN A 124 5.38 -5.98 -16.03
CA ASN A 124 5.38 -4.54 -15.80
C ASN A 124 5.78 -3.76 -17.04
N GLN A 125 6.78 -4.22 -17.80
CA GLN A 125 7.17 -3.63 -19.06
C GLN A 125 6.04 -3.69 -20.08
N GLU A 126 5.30 -4.78 -20.14
CA GLU A 126 4.14 -4.93 -21.03
C GLU A 126 3.01 -3.95 -20.66
N GLN A 127 2.71 -3.78 -19.36
CA GLN A 127 1.71 -2.80 -18.91
C GLN A 127 2.13 -1.37 -19.27
N VAL A 128 3.39 -1.01 -19.06
CA VAL A 128 3.92 0.29 -19.46
C VAL A 128 3.77 0.51 -20.98
N ARG A 129 4.19 -0.46 -21.80
CA ARG A 129 4.07 -0.35 -23.26
C ARG A 129 2.62 -0.21 -23.70
N ARG A 130 1.67 -0.92 -23.08
CA ARG A 130 0.23 -0.80 -23.36
C ARG A 130 -0.30 0.59 -23.05
N LEU A 131 0.08 1.18 -21.92
CA LEU A 131 -0.32 2.54 -21.58
C LEU A 131 0.26 3.58 -22.54
N ILE A 132 1.54 3.45 -22.91
CA ILE A 132 2.17 4.32 -23.90
C ILE A 132 1.47 4.18 -25.28
N ALA A 133 1.20 2.95 -25.71
CA ALA A 133 0.46 2.69 -26.96
C ALA A 133 -0.98 3.24 -26.91
N ALA A 134 -1.60 3.31 -25.73
CA ALA A 134 -2.90 3.94 -25.51
C ALA A 134 -2.84 5.48 -25.51
N GLY A 135 -1.65 6.09 -25.63
CA GLY A 135 -1.46 7.52 -25.79
C GLY A 135 -1.49 8.29 -24.47
N VAL A 136 -0.92 7.74 -23.38
CA VAL A 136 -0.71 8.51 -22.17
C VAL A 136 0.43 9.51 -22.36
N ASP A 137 0.32 10.68 -21.72
CA ASP A 137 1.30 11.77 -21.80
C ASP A 137 2.39 11.65 -20.71
N GLY A 138 2.17 10.79 -19.71
CA GLY A 138 3.11 10.50 -18.64
C GLY A 138 2.69 9.31 -17.78
N LEU A 139 3.63 8.76 -17.01
CA LEU A 139 3.43 7.58 -16.17
C LEU A 139 3.72 7.87 -14.70
N LEU A 140 2.73 7.62 -13.85
CA LEU A 140 2.89 7.54 -12.40
C LEU A 140 3.07 6.06 -12.04
N LEU A 141 4.23 5.70 -11.50
CA LEU A 141 4.57 4.30 -11.24
C LEU A 141 4.86 4.07 -9.76
N MET A 142 4.12 3.15 -9.16
CA MET A 142 4.45 2.56 -7.86
C MET A 142 5.19 1.25 -8.09
N PRO A 143 6.53 1.24 -8.03
CA PRO A 143 7.28 0.02 -8.33
C PRO A 143 7.05 -1.03 -7.24
N ARG A 144 7.00 -2.29 -7.66
CA ARG A 144 6.97 -3.43 -6.75
C ARG A 144 8.40 -3.71 -6.25
N ALA A 145 8.54 -4.20 -5.00
CA ALA A 145 9.82 -4.72 -4.53
C ALA A 145 10.25 -5.94 -5.37
N GLY A 146 11.55 -6.12 -5.57
CA GLY A 146 12.08 -7.30 -6.25
C GLY A 146 12.06 -7.24 -7.79
N LEU A 147 11.90 -6.06 -8.39
CA LEU A 147 12.15 -5.89 -9.83
C LEU A 147 13.67 -5.84 -10.06
N GLU A 148 14.26 -6.98 -10.25
CA GLU A 148 15.69 -7.17 -10.45
C GLU A 148 16.10 -7.14 -11.94
N PRO A 149 17.30 -6.64 -12.27
CA PRO A 149 18.14 -5.76 -11.45
C PRO A 149 17.56 -4.34 -11.43
N ALA A 150 17.56 -3.73 -10.26
CA ALA A 150 16.95 -2.42 -10.04
C ALA A 150 17.51 -1.30 -10.94
N GLU A 151 18.82 -1.33 -11.22
CA GLU A 151 19.51 -0.36 -12.12
C GLU A 151 19.03 -0.51 -13.56
N VAL A 152 18.80 -1.75 -14.04
CA VAL A 152 18.27 -2.03 -15.38
C VAL A 152 16.84 -1.52 -15.51
N ALA A 153 16.03 -1.68 -14.45
CA ALA A 153 14.66 -1.17 -14.45
C ALA A 153 14.63 0.36 -14.47
N GLU A 154 15.50 1.04 -13.72
CA GLU A 154 15.60 2.50 -13.71
C GLU A 154 16.08 3.04 -15.06
N GLU A 155 17.12 2.45 -15.66
CA GLU A 155 17.62 2.84 -16.97
C GLU A 155 16.58 2.66 -18.06
N TRP A 156 15.84 1.55 -18.03
CA TRP A 156 14.75 1.30 -18.96
C TRP A 156 13.62 2.33 -18.81
N LEU A 157 13.19 2.65 -17.58
CA LEU A 157 12.15 3.65 -17.34
C LEU A 157 12.58 5.06 -17.75
N ALA A 158 13.84 5.41 -17.49
CA ALA A 158 14.40 6.72 -17.89
C ALA A 158 14.57 6.87 -19.42
N GLY A 159 14.61 5.76 -20.16
CA GLY A 159 14.70 5.71 -21.61
C GLY A 159 13.35 5.71 -22.34
N LEU A 160 12.22 5.81 -21.64
CA LEU A 160 10.90 5.86 -22.26
C LEU A 160 10.64 7.22 -22.93
N ASP A 161 9.83 7.21 -23.99
CA ASP A 161 9.44 8.43 -24.73
C ASP A 161 8.45 9.33 -23.96
N VAL A 162 7.96 8.89 -22.81
CA VAL A 162 7.06 9.63 -21.93
C VAL A 162 7.71 9.81 -20.55
N PRO A 163 7.49 10.94 -19.86
CA PRO A 163 8.03 11.15 -18.53
C PRO A 163 7.46 10.15 -17.51
N VAL A 164 8.31 9.76 -16.54
CA VAL A 164 7.96 8.85 -15.45
C VAL A 164 8.20 9.55 -14.12
N VAL A 165 7.21 9.49 -13.24
CA VAL A 165 7.34 9.88 -11.83
C VAL A 165 7.09 8.66 -10.97
N LEU A 166 8.07 8.34 -10.11
CA LEU A 166 7.94 7.28 -9.12
C LEU A 166 7.07 7.78 -7.96
N VAL A 167 6.15 6.93 -7.51
CA VAL A 167 5.25 7.24 -6.41
C VAL A 167 5.53 6.29 -5.25
N ASP A 168 5.79 6.86 -4.08
CA ASP A 168 6.04 6.18 -2.79
C ASP A 168 7.37 5.41 -2.75
N ARG A 169 7.69 4.63 -3.76
CA ARG A 169 8.82 3.69 -3.77
C ARG A 169 9.90 4.08 -4.75
N ARG A 170 11.12 3.58 -4.51
CA ARG A 170 12.23 3.68 -5.46
C ARG A 170 12.29 2.44 -6.35
N VAL A 171 12.82 2.63 -7.54
CA VAL A 171 13.37 1.57 -8.39
C VAL A 171 14.88 1.76 -8.33
N GLY A 172 15.60 0.70 -7.97
CA GLY A 172 17.05 0.75 -8.00
C GLY A 172 17.74 1.42 -6.81
N GLY A 173 19.03 1.61 -6.99
CA GLY A 173 19.91 2.22 -6.02
C GLY A 173 19.81 3.75 -5.96
N GLN A 174 20.96 4.42 -5.75
CA GLN A 174 21.01 5.87 -5.56
C GLN A 174 21.14 6.69 -6.87
N ALA A 175 20.93 6.09 -8.06
CA ALA A 175 21.24 6.75 -9.32
C ALA A 175 20.35 7.98 -9.64
N GLY A 176 19.14 8.04 -9.12
CA GLY A 176 18.30 9.24 -9.13
C GLY A 176 17.97 9.80 -10.53
N ARG A 177 17.77 8.93 -11.52
CA ARG A 177 17.45 9.34 -12.90
C ARG A 177 15.97 9.67 -13.12
N LEU A 178 15.14 9.39 -12.14
CA LEU A 178 13.69 9.58 -12.21
C LEU A 178 13.23 10.51 -11.08
N GLU A 179 12.20 11.28 -11.37
CA GLU A 179 11.51 12.06 -10.35
C GLU A 179 10.70 11.16 -9.41
N ARG A 180 10.57 11.57 -8.17
CA ARG A 180 9.86 10.81 -7.16
C ARG A 180 9.10 11.69 -6.17
N VAL A 181 7.93 11.19 -5.76
CA VAL A 181 7.20 11.70 -4.59
C VAL A 181 6.97 10.54 -3.62
N ALA A 182 7.35 10.69 -2.38
CA ALA A 182 7.20 9.65 -1.37
C ALA A 182 6.98 10.20 0.04
N SER A 183 6.58 9.33 0.96
CA SER A 183 6.64 9.62 2.39
C SER A 183 8.08 9.55 2.89
N ASP A 184 8.46 10.45 3.81
CA ASP A 184 9.73 10.40 4.53
C ASP A 184 9.66 9.36 5.64
N HIS A 185 9.88 8.09 5.28
CA HIS A 185 9.77 6.98 6.22
C HIS A 185 10.84 7.02 7.31
N ALA A 186 12.04 7.53 7.01
CA ALA A 186 13.09 7.69 8.02
C ALA A 186 12.68 8.74 9.07
N HIS A 187 12.14 9.87 8.63
CA HIS A 187 11.57 10.86 9.55
C HIS A 187 10.44 10.28 10.39
N GLY A 188 9.53 9.52 9.79
CA GLY A 188 8.40 8.87 10.47
C GLY A 188 8.84 7.91 11.57
N ALA A 189 9.81 7.03 11.29
CA ALA A 189 10.39 6.15 12.30
C ALA A 189 11.03 6.94 13.44
N GLY A 190 11.75 8.01 13.09
CA GLY A 190 12.31 8.92 14.09
C GLY A 190 11.27 9.61 14.96
N LEU A 191 10.07 9.93 14.45
CA LEU A 191 8.96 10.45 15.26
C LEU A 191 8.51 9.41 16.31
N ALA A 192 8.34 8.16 15.92
CA ALA A 192 7.94 7.07 16.80
C ALA A 192 8.94 6.86 17.93
N VAL A 193 10.24 6.78 17.59
CA VAL A 193 11.31 6.59 18.59
C VAL A 193 11.38 7.77 19.58
N ARG A 194 11.36 9.00 19.08
CA ARG A 194 11.36 10.20 19.94
C ARG A 194 10.14 10.25 20.86
N HIS A 195 8.98 9.85 20.36
CA HIS A 195 7.76 9.80 21.17
C HIS A 195 7.86 8.79 22.31
N LEU A 196 8.24 7.54 22.01
CA LEU A 196 8.43 6.50 23.03
C LEU A 196 9.53 6.86 24.04
N ALA A 197 10.64 7.41 23.56
CA ALA A 197 11.71 7.90 24.46
C ALA A 197 11.21 9.04 25.37
N GLY A 198 10.38 9.96 24.85
CA GLY A 198 9.76 11.03 25.65
C GLY A 198 8.80 10.52 26.71
N LEU A 199 8.25 9.31 26.58
CA LEU A 199 7.46 8.61 27.58
C LEU A 199 8.31 7.82 28.59
N GLY A 200 9.64 7.87 28.47
CA GLY A 200 10.59 7.26 29.40
C GLY A 200 11.10 5.88 28.97
N HIS A 201 10.80 5.42 27.76
CA HIS A 201 11.31 4.16 27.27
C HIS A 201 12.77 4.26 26.82
N GLY A 202 13.68 3.65 27.57
CA GLY A 202 15.13 3.68 27.31
C GLY A 202 15.60 2.62 26.31
N ARG A 203 14.74 1.67 25.92
CA ARG A 203 15.04 0.62 24.95
C ARG A 203 13.76 0.29 24.18
N ILE A 204 13.79 0.38 22.86
CA ILE A 204 12.64 0.26 21.96
C ILE A 204 12.93 -0.88 20.99
N ALA A 205 12.04 -1.87 20.85
CA ALA A 205 12.18 -2.89 19.83
C ALA A 205 11.73 -2.36 18.47
N LEU A 206 12.31 -2.88 17.40
CA LEU A 206 11.83 -2.70 16.04
C LEU A 206 11.26 -4.02 15.53
N VAL A 207 9.98 -4.03 15.17
CA VAL A 207 9.31 -5.17 14.57
C VAL A 207 8.86 -4.76 13.18
N ALA A 208 9.43 -5.34 12.12
CA ALA A 208 9.18 -4.87 10.76
C ALA A 208 9.13 -6.00 9.74
N ARG A 209 8.30 -5.85 8.72
CA ARG A 209 8.20 -6.82 7.61
C ARG A 209 9.50 -6.86 6.82
N ALA A 210 10.10 -8.05 6.68
CA ALA A 210 11.36 -8.25 5.98
C ALA A 210 11.30 -7.79 4.51
N GLU A 211 10.21 -8.11 3.81
CA GLU A 211 10.02 -7.84 2.38
C GLU A 211 9.44 -6.45 2.08
N SER A 212 9.13 -5.64 3.08
CA SER A 212 8.61 -4.30 2.81
C SER A 212 9.71 -3.39 2.25
N PRO A 213 9.49 -2.73 1.11
CA PRO A 213 10.46 -1.80 0.53
C PRO A 213 10.72 -0.56 1.40
N ASN A 214 9.85 -0.31 2.39
CA ASN A 214 9.98 0.81 3.32
C ASN A 214 10.79 0.44 4.57
N THR A 215 10.96 -0.85 4.88
CA THR A 215 11.70 -1.33 6.05
C THR A 215 13.13 -0.81 6.13
N PRO A 216 13.93 -0.74 5.06
CA PRO A 216 15.28 -0.16 5.13
C PRO A 216 15.27 1.31 5.60
N LEU A 217 14.32 2.11 5.12
CA LEU A 217 14.18 3.52 5.50
C LEU A 217 13.68 3.67 6.94
N ILE A 218 12.75 2.81 7.38
CA ILE A 218 12.27 2.77 8.76
C ILE A 218 13.42 2.41 9.70
N ARG A 219 14.22 1.41 9.37
CA ARG A 219 15.41 0.99 10.13
C ARG A 219 16.43 2.11 10.23
N GLU A 220 16.72 2.79 9.12
CA GLU A 220 17.62 3.95 9.09
C GLU A 220 17.16 5.06 10.04
N GLY A 221 15.89 5.44 9.97
CA GLY A 221 15.29 6.47 10.80
C GLY A 221 15.25 6.09 12.28
N TYR A 222 14.93 4.82 12.58
CA TYR A 222 14.97 4.26 13.93
C TYR A 222 16.38 4.34 14.52
N ALA A 223 17.39 3.80 13.83
CA ALA A 223 18.78 3.80 14.29
C ALA A 223 19.32 5.22 14.45
N ALA A 224 19.01 6.13 13.51
CA ALA A 224 19.42 7.53 13.59
C ALA A 224 18.80 8.23 14.82
N ALA A 225 17.53 7.97 15.13
CA ALA A 225 16.87 8.54 16.29
C ALA A 225 17.43 7.98 17.61
N CYS A 226 17.67 6.67 17.71
CA CYS A 226 18.31 6.05 18.86
C CYS A 226 19.69 6.70 19.13
N ARG A 227 20.53 6.82 18.11
CA ARG A 227 21.85 7.48 18.24
C ARG A 227 21.73 8.93 18.70
N ALA A 228 20.80 9.69 18.11
CA ALA A 228 20.61 11.11 18.46
C ALA A 228 20.15 11.32 19.91
N LEU A 229 19.45 10.34 20.49
CA LEU A 229 18.94 10.36 21.86
C LEU A 229 19.89 9.66 22.86
N GLY A 230 20.99 9.08 22.41
CA GLY A 230 21.89 8.29 23.23
C GLY A 230 21.27 6.98 23.75
N LEU A 231 20.28 6.46 23.06
CA LEU A 231 19.61 5.19 23.39
C LEU A 231 20.33 4.02 22.72
N PRO A 232 20.45 2.86 23.40
CA PRO A 232 20.83 1.63 22.73
C PRO A 232 19.74 1.23 21.73
N GLU A 233 20.13 0.69 20.59
CA GLU A 233 19.19 0.02 19.71
C GLU A 233 18.60 -1.21 20.43
N GLY A 234 17.29 -1.36 20.38
CA GLY A 234 16.59 -2.53 20.91
C GLY A 234 16.74 -3.73 19.98
N PRO A 235 16.14 -4.88 20.36
CA PRO A 235 16.10 -6.03 19.47
C PRO A 235 15.26 -5.73 18.23
N GLU A 236 15.68 -6.32 17.11
CA GLU A 236 14.97 -6.23 15.85
C GLU A 236 14.39 -7.60 15.47
N TYR A 237 13.11 -7.60 15.09
CA TYR A 237 12.38 -8.80 14.65
C TYR A 237 11.86 -8.58 13.24
N ALA A 238 12.17 -9.52 12.36
CA ALA A 238 11.69 -9.52 11.00
C ALA A 238 10.39 -10.34 10.90
N ILE A 239 9.31 -9.70 10.45
CA ILE A 239 8.07 -10.40 10.13
C ILE A 239 8.17 -10.93 8.71
N GLU A 240 8.20 -12.26 8.57
CA GLU A 240 8.09 -12.94 7.29
C GLU A 240 6.61 -13.06 6.88
N PRO A 241 6.30 -13.08 5.56
CA PRO A 241 4.95 -13.37 5.09
C PRO A 241 4.51 -14.74 5.62
N ALA A 242 3.41 -14.78 6.38
CA ALA A 242 2.91 -16.03 6.90
C ALA A 242 2.13 -16.79 5.82
N ASP A 243 2.60 -17.94 5.44
CA ASP A 243 1.88 -18.92 4.59
C ASP A 243 0.82 -19.73 5.37
N GLY A 244 0.43 -19.28 6.56
CA GLY A 244 -0.60 -19.97 7.35
C GLY A 244 -0.43 -19.87 8.87
N ALA A 245 -1.37 -20.31 9.56
CA ALA A 245 -1.92 -20.18 10.89
C ALA A 245 -1.00 -20.41 12.13
N ALA A 246 0.31 -20.47 12.06
CA ALA A 246 1.17 -20.56 13.24
C ALA A 246 1.88 -19.22 13.49
N PRO A 247 1.96 -18.76 14.76
CA PRO A 247 2.82 -17.65 15.08
C PRO A 247 4.26 -18.02 14.69
N ALA A 248 4.92 -17.12 13.94
CA ALA A 248 6.29 -17.33 13.55
C ALA A 248 7.20 -17.40 14.80
N GLU A 249 8.33 -18.11 14.72
CA GLU A 249 9.26 -18.29 15.85
C GLU A 249 9.69 -16.97 16.50
N TRP A 250 9.86 -15.89 15.70
CA TRP A 250 10.19 -14.55 16.18
C TRP A 250 9.21 -14.02 17.23
N PHE A 251 7.97 -14.47 17.17
CA PHE A 251 6.90 -14.01 18.02
C PHE A 251 7.06 -14.53 19.46
N GLU A 252 7.36 -15.82 19.60
CA GLU A 252 7.62 -16.44 20.91
C GLU A 252 8.85 -15.80 21.56
N GLU A 253 9.94 -15.63 20.79
CA GLU A 253 11.15 -14.96 21.25
C GLU A 253 10.86 -13.51 21.71
N PHE A 254 10.07 -12.77 20.95
CA PHE A 254 9.70 -11.41 21.29
C PHE A 254 8.89 -11.34 22.60
N VAL A 255 7.91 -12.24 22.76
CA VAL A 255 7.10 -12.31 23.98
C VAL A 255 7.96 -12.64 25.19
N GLU A 256 8.88 -13.62 25.11
CA GLU A 256 9.82 -13.95 26.19
C GLU A 256 10.67 -12.72 26.62
N VAL A 257 11.12 -11.94 25.64
CA VAL A 257 11.89 -10.70 25.94
C VAL A 257 11.02 -9.65 26.64
N VAL A 258 9.74 -9.54 26.28
CA VAL A 258 8.78 -8.64 26.93
C VAL A 258 8.48 -9.14 28.35
N GLU A 259 8.19 -10.42 28.55
CA GLU A 259 7.92 -11.04 29.86
C GLU A 259 9.11 -10.89 30.82
N ALA A 260 10.33 -11.05 30.32
CA ALA A 260 11.56 -10.83 31.09
C ALA A 260 11.82 -9.35 31.41
N GLY A 261 10.99 -8.43 30.92
CA GLY A 261 11.15 -6.97 31.09
C GLY A 261 12.34 -6.39 30.32
N GLY A 262 12.88 -7.13 29.34
CA GLY A 262 13.99 -6.69 28.50
C GLY A 262 13.64 -5.55 27.55
N VAL A 263 12.35 -5.44 27.17
CA VAL A 263 11.77 -4.39 26.34
C VAL A 263 10.38 -4.05 26.83
N ARG A 264 10.05 -2.76 26.88
CA ARG A 264 8.72 -2.25 27.26
C ARG A 264 8.13 -1.30 26.22
N ALA A 265 8.76 -1.17 25.06
CA ALA A 265 8.25 -0.37 23.97
C ALA A 265 8.67 -0.96 22.62
N ALA A 266 7.81 -0.85 21.62
CA ALA A 266 8.07 -1.32 20.27
C ALA A 266 7.55 -0.33 19.21
N LEU A 267 8.32 -0.18 18.12
CA LEU A 267 7.86 0.33 16.83
C LEU A 267 7.53 -0.87 15.94
N VAL A 268 6.26 -0.98 15.55
CA VAL A 268 5.76 -2.12 14.76
C VAL A 268 5.30 -1.65 13.38
N HIS A 269 5.90 -2.17 12.32
CA HIS A 269 5.51 -1.92 10.95
C HIS A 269 4.90 -3.20 10.34
N ASN A 270 3.55 -3.29 10.11
CA ASN A 270 2.61 -2.17 10.11
C ASN A 270 1.49 -2.35 11.17
N ASP A 271 0.39 -1.58 11.05
CA ASP A 271 -0.72 -1.62 12.03
C ASP A 271 -1.54 -2.92 11.95
N LEU A 272 -1.65 -3.60 10.82
CA LEU A 272 -2.23 -4.95 10.75
C LEU A 272 -1.41 -5.94 11.58
N ASP A 273 -0.08 -5.86 11.49
CA ASP A 273 0.81 -6.71 12.28
C ASP A 273 0.77 -6.35 13.75
N ALA A 274 0.63 -5.05 14.07
CA ALA A 274 0.47 -4.60 15.45
C ALA A 274 -0.85 -5.10 16.07
N VAL A 275 -1.96 -5.08 15.34
CA VAL A 275 -3.24 -5.65 15.80
C VAL A 275 -3.10 -7.15 16.08
N ALA A 276 -2.47 -7.89 15.18
CA ALA A 276 -2.21 -9.31 15.37
C ALA A 276 -1.31 -9.56 16.60
N LEU A 277 -0.22 -8.79 16.75
CA LEU A 277 0.70 -8.86 17.88
C LEU A 277 -0.03 -8.63 19.20
N ILE A 278 -0.91 -7.64 19.30
CA ILE A 278 -1.70 -7.37 20.50
C ILE A 278 -2.58 -8.56 20.87
N GLY A 279 -3.25 -9.17 19.91
CA GLY A 279 -4.06 -10.36 20.16
C GLY A 279 -3.26 -11.51 20.79
N PHE A 280 -2.05 -11.70 20.35
CA PHE A 280 -1.14 -12.70 20.93
C PHE A 280 -0.63 -12.32 22.32
N LEU A 281 -0.24 -11.06 22.53
CA LEU A 281 0.19 -10.56 23.84
C LEU A 281 -0.94 -10.77 24.89
N GLN A 282 -2.17 -10.42 24.52
CA GLN A 282 -3.35 -10.61 25.38
C GLN A 282 -3.58 -12.10 25.72
N ALA A 283 -3.38 -13.00 24.74
CA ALA A 283 -3.48 -14.44 24.98
C ALA A 283 -2.45 -14.97 26.00
N ARG A 284 -1.34 -14.25 26.20
CA ARG A 284 -0.30 -14.51 27.23
C ARG A 284 -0.52 -13.69 28.51
N GLY A 285 -1.61 -12.94 28.62
CA GLY A 285 -1.92 -12.09 29.77
C GLY A 285 -1.13 -10.77 29.81
N LEU A 286 -0.42 -10.42 28.75
CA LEU A 286 0.30 -9.15 28.62
C LEU A 286 -0.63 -8.06 28.10
N ARG A 287 -0.49 -6.85 28.65
CA ARG A 287 -1.37 -5.72 28.36
C ARG A 287 -0.63 -4.63 27.59
N VAL A 288 -1.34 -4.01 26.69
CA VAL A 288 -0.88 -2.82 25.95
C VAL A 288 -1.74 -1.64 26.43
N PRO A 289 -1.16 -0.56 26.93
CA PRO A 289 0.29 -0.22 26.94
C PRO A 289 1.08 -0.65 28.20
N GLU A 290 0.46 -1.23 29.23
CA GLU A 290 1.05 -1.35 30.58
C GLU A 290 2.31 -2.23 30.60
N ASP A 291 2.31 -3.35 29.87
CA ASP A 291 3.43 -4.28 29.79
C ASP A 291 4.30 -4.01 28.56
N LEU A 292 3.68 -3.54 27.46
CA LEU A 292 4.36 -3.13 26.23
C LEU A 292 3.66 -1.92 25.60
N ALA A 293 4.33 -0.77 25.53
CA ALA A 293 3.90 0.38 24.76
C ALA A 293 4.17 0.17 23.25
N ILE A 294 3.19 0.43 22.40
CA ILE A 294 3.31 0.22 20.96
C ILE A 294 3.06 1.53 20.21
N VAL A 295 3.97 1.85 19.30
CA VAL A 295 3.72 2.77 18.18
C VAL A 295 3.76 1.96 16.90
N THR A 296 2.72 2.08 16.08
CA THR A 296 2.65 1.38 14.79
C THR A 296 2.89 2.30 13.61
N TYR A 297 2.76 1.77 12.40
CA TYR A 297 3.00 2.46 11.14
C TYR A 297 1.82 2.26 10.18
N ASP A 298 1.67 3.19 9.21
CA ASP A 298 0.69 3.24 8.12
C ASP A 298 -0.66 3.87 8.47
N ASP A 299 -1.22 3.65 9.65
CA ASP A 299 -2.49 4.24 10.12
C ASP A 299 -3.69 3.95 9.19
N GLU A 300 -3.81 2.70 8.74
CA GLU A 300 -4.96 2.23 7.93
C GLU A 300 -6.07 1.60 8.80
N VAL A 301 -5.67 0.80 9.79
CA VAL A 301 -6.58 0.11 10.71
C VAL A 301 -6.26 0.40 12.17
N ALA A 302 -5.33 1.28 12.45
CA ALA A 302 -4.81 1.58 13.79
C ALA A 302 -5.88 2.02 14.79
N GLU A 303 -6.97 2.63 14.33
CA GLU A 303 -8.08 3.09 15.18
C GLU A 303 -9.11 1.98 15.47
N LEU A 304 -9.10 0.88 14.72
CA LEU A 304 -10.16 -0.13 14.71
C LEU A 304 -9.94 -1.28 15.71
N GLY A 305 -8.76 -1.38 16.33
CA GLY A 305 -8.45 -2.42 17.31
C GLY A 305 -9.09 -2.17 18.68
N ASP A 306 -9.14 -3.20 19.52
CA ASP A 306 -9.61 -3.11 20.92
C ASP A 306 -8.78 -2.09 21.73
N VAL A 307 -7.51 -1.93 21.39
CA VAL A 307 -6.65 -0.86 21.85
C VAL A 307 -6.33 0.04 20.66
N PRO A 308 -6.85 1.28 20.61
CA PRO A 308 -6.53 2.23 19.55
C PRO A 308 -5.02 2.50 19.47
N LEU A 309 -4.42 2.26 18.32
CA LEU A 309 -2.98 2.30 18.14
C LEU A 309 -2.47 3.71 17.84
N THR A 310 -1.48 4.17 18.61
CA THR A 310 -0.63 5.30 18.23
C THR A 310 0.13 4.93 16.98
N ALA A 311 0.01 5.75 15.92
CA ALA A 311 0.52 5.38 14.60
C ALA A 311 1.30 6.53 13.94
N VAL A 312 2.37 6.18 13.26
CA VAL A 312 2.97 7.03 12.24
C VAL A 312 2.08 6.98 11.01
N ALA A 313 1.54 8.11 10.61
CA ALA A 313 0.61 8.26 9.49
C ALA A 313 1.30 8.88 8.27
N PRO A 314 1.73 8.12 7.27
CA PRO A 314 2.23 8.64 6.00
C PRO A 314 1.16 9.48 5.30
N PRO A 315 1.51 10.63 4.70
CA PRO A 315 0.53 11.51 4.04
C PRO A 315 0.16 10.98 2.64
N LYS A 316 -0.36 9.76 2.57
CA LYS A 316 -0.62 8.98 1.35
C LYS A 316 -1.40 9.75 0.29
N ARG A 317 -2.49 10.42 0.70
CA ARG A 317 -3.31 11.20 -0.24
C ARG A 317 -2.54 12.40 -0.80
N ALA A 318 -1.70 13.05 0.01
CA ALA A 318 -0.84 14.13 -0.45
C ALA A 318 0.27 13.60 -1.39
N VAL A 319 0.85 12.42 -1.13
CA VAL A 319 1.81 11.77 -2.03
C VAL A 319 1.20 11.61 -3.42
N GLY A 320 -0.02 11.10 -3.51
CA GLY A 320 -0.73 10.95 -4.79
C GLY A 320 -0.98 12.29 -5.49
N ALA A 321 -1.40 13.31 -4.75
CA ALA A 321 -1.66 14.64 -5.31
C ALA A 321 -0.38 15.29 -5.85
N TRP A 322 0.70 15.30 -5.06
CA TRP A 322 1.99 15.84 -5.48
C TRP A 322 2.61 15.10 -6.67
N ALA A 323 2.33 13.80 -6.82
CA ALA A 323 2.78 13.05 -7.98
C ALA A 323 2.15 13.56 -9.28
N VAL A 324 0.87 13.93 -9.25
CA VAL A 324 0.19 14.56 -10.40
C VAL A 324 0.78 15.95 -10.69
N ASP A 325 0.99 16.77 -9.66
CA ASP A 325 1.56 18.10 -9.82
C ASP A 325 2.98 18.05 -10.40
N LEU A 326 3.82 17.14 -9.90
CA LEU A 326 5.18 16.94 -10.39
C LEU A 326 5.18 16.46 -11.84
N MET A 327 4.30 15.52 -12.20
CA MET A 327 4.15 15.03 -13.57
C MET A 327 3.71 16.15 -14.52
N ARG A 328 2.72 16.94 -14.14
CA ARG A 328 2.26 18.09 -14.95
C ARG A 328 3.38 19.10 -15.17
N ARG A 329 4.16 19.40 -14.13
CA ARG A 329 5.34 20.24 -14.27
C ARG A 329 6.33 19.65 -15.26
N ARG A 330 6.61 18.34 -15.19
CA ARG A 330 7.53 17.65 -16.11
C ARG A 330 7.04 17.68 -17.56
N ILE A 331 5.74 17.50 -17.79
CA ILE A 331 5.15 17.60 -19.13
C ILE A 331 5.27 19.04 -19.67
N GLY A 332 4.98 20.05 -18.84
CA GLY A 332 5.05 21.46 -19.25
C GLY A 332 6.48 22.01 -19.38
N GLU A 333 7.42 21.49 -18.60
CA GLU A 333 8.81 21.93 -18.56
C GLU A 333 9.78 20.72 -18.61
N PRO A 334 9.95 20.08 -19.79
CA PRO A 334 10.77 18.85 -19.90
C PRO A 334 12.24 19.04 -19.49
N ALA A 335 12.78 20.25 -19.62
CA ALA A 335 14.16 20.59 -19.26
C ALA A 335 14.34 20.98 -17.78
N ALA A 336 13.27 21.02 -16.98
CA ALA A 336 13.41 21.34 -15.56
C ALA A 336 14.32 20.32 -14.82
N PRO A 337 15.06 20.72 -13.78
CA PRO A 337 15.84 19.78 -12.98
C PRO A 337 14.95 18.68 -12.39
N LEU A 338 15.48 17.46 -12.30
CA LEU A 338 14.79 16.35 -11.62
C LEU A 338 14.56 16.69 -10.16
N ALA A 339 13.41 16.33 -9.65
CA ALA A 339 13.02 16.57 -8.26
C ALA A 339 12.67 15.27 -7.53
N GLU A 340 13.06 15.22 -6.25
CA GLU A 340 12.58 14.23 -5.30
C GLU A 340 11.86 14.97 -4.16
N LEU A 341 10.60 14.61 -3.92
CA LEU A 341 9.78 15.21 -2.87
C LEU A 341 9.53 14.18 -1.78
N LEU A 342 9.98 14.48 -0.57
CA LEU A 342 9.73 13.67 0.61
C LEU A 342 8.73 14.39 1.52
N LEU A 343 7.55 13.83 1.68
CA LEU A 343 6.49 14.36 2.51
C LEU A 343 6.57 13.77 3.92
N ARG A 344 6.53 14.63 4.93
CA ARG A 344 6.68 14.21 6.31
C ARG A 344 5.42 13.52 6.83
N PRO A 345 5.53 12.32 7.40
CA PRO A 345 4.47 11.67 8.17
C PRO A 345 4.13 12.47 9.43
N GLU A 346 2.92 12.24 9.94
CA GLU A 346 2.46 12.70 11.24
C GLU A 346 2.46 11.56 12.25
N LEU A 347 2.56 11.87 13.54
CA LEU A 347 2.32 10.91 14.61
C LEU A 347 0.91 11.16 15.17
N ARG A 348 0.04 10.17 15.05
CA ARG A 348 -1.30 10.18 15.64
C ARG A 348 -1.29 9.43 16.95
N VAL A 349 -1.27 10.17 18.05
CA VAL A 349 -1.21 9.61 19.39
C VAL A 349 -2.59 9.09 19.81
N ARG A 350 -2.65 7.82 20.24
CA ARG A 350 -3.81 7.12 20.79
C ARG A 350 -3.39 6.36 22.06
N ASP A 351 -4.06 5.27 22.41
CA ASP A 351 -3.94 4.63 23.71
C ASP A 351 -2.75 3.68 23.83
N SER A 352 -2.31 3.03 22.75
CA SER A 352 -1.32 1.94 22.77
C SER A 352 0.09 2.32 23.23
N CYS A 353 0.42 3.61 23.30
CA CYS A 353 1.72 4.07 23.78
C CYS A 353 1.72 4.54 25.25
N GLY A 354 0.55 4.57 25.90
CA GLY A 354 0.42 5.03 27.29
C GLY A 354 0.46 6.56 27.48
N ALA A 355 0.52 7.37 26.43
CA ALA A 355 0.56 8.83 26.54
C ALA A 355 -0.69 9.42 27.21
N SER A 356 -1.85 8.78 27.06
CA SER A 356 -3.12 9.20 27.68
C SER A 356 -3.15 8.99 29.19
N SER A 357 -2.31 8.12 29.72
CA SER A 357 -2.20 7.81 31.16
C SER A 357 -1.22 8.72 31.91
N VAL A 358 -0.40 9.50 31.19
CA VAL A 358 0.53 10.45 31.82
C VAL A 358 -0.24 11.73 32.21
N PRO A 359 -0.34 12.09 33.51
CA PRO A 359 -0.99 13.33 33.91
C PRO A 359 -0.31 14.50 33.21
N ARG A 360 -1.05 15.29 32.43
CA ARG A 360 -0.53 16.54 31.88
C ARG A 360 -0.15 17.44 33.05
N GLY A 361 1.14 17.53 33.34
CA GLY A 361 1.67 18.46 34.33
C GLY A 361 1.12 19.84 34.02
N ARG A 362 0.46 20.47 35.01
CA ARG A 362 0.03 21.86 34.90
C ARG A 362 1.30 22.70 34.78
N GLY A 363 1.56 23.19 33.56
CA GLY A 363 2.52 24.25 33.31
C GLY A 363 1.98 25.60 33.71
#